data_c1575ca4664bb506da8c4844b46eab0f
#
_entry.id   c1575ca4664bb506da8c4844b46eab0f
#
_cell.length_a   1.000
_cell.length_b   1.000
_cell.length_c   1.000
_cell.angle_alpha   90.00
_cell.angle_beta   90.00
_cell.angle_gamma   90.00
#
_symmetry.space_group_name_H-M   'P 1'
#
loop_
_entity.id
_entity.type
_entity.pdbx_description
1 polymer ?
#
loop_
_entity_poly.entity_id
_entity_poly.type
_entity_poly.pdbx_seq_one_letter_code
_entity_poly.pdbx_strand_id
1 'polypeptide(L)'
;MTTILIVDDEYLIADILGYALEDEGYMVAKASNGRKGLEVLDRERPELVITDFMMPVMDGLEFARAIRARPQSANLPVILMSGAQASIGRAEPALFSAVFDKPFQLDAVLATVRSLVGPGDRH
;
A
#
# COMPACT_ATOMS: atom_id res chain seq x y z
N MET A 1 -13.25 -9.31 -7.20
CA MET A 1 -12.10 -9.73 -6.39
C MET A 1 -11.37 -8.49 -5.89
N THR A 2 -10.91 -8.52 -4.67
CA THR A 2 -10.23 -7.37 -4.07
C THR A 2 -8.79 -7.29 -4.58
N THR A 3 -8.42 -6.18 -5.14
CA THR A 3 -7.08 -5.93 -5.66
C THR A 3 -6.32 -4.98 -4.74
N ILE A 4 -5.09 -5.35 -4.41
CA ILE A 4 -4.20 -4.56 -3.56
C ILE A 4 -2.98 -4.15 -4.38
N LEU A 5 -2.65 -2.87 -4.37
CA LEU A 5 -1.46 -2.35 -5.02
C LEU A 5 -0.33 -2.24 -4.02
N ILE A 6 0.81 -2.83 -4.33
CA ILE A 6 2.03 -2.72 -3.54
C ILE A 6 3.02 -1.84 -4.30
N VAL A 7 3.47 -0.77 -3.65
CA VAL A 7 4.43 0.16 -4.24
C VAL A 7 5.69 0.17 -3.39
N ASP A 8 6.76 -0.43 -3.90
CA ASP A 8 8.01 -0.58 -3.19
C ASP A 8 9.13 -0.83 -4.22
N ASP A 9 10.25 -0.15 -4.08
CA ASP A 9 11.40 -0.34 -4.97
C ASP A 9 12.26 -1.55 -4.56
N GLU A 10 11.97 -2.16 -3.42
CA GLU A 10 12.63 -3.38 -2.97
C GLU A 10 11.84 -4.61 -3.38
N TYR A 11 12.31 -5.33 -4.40
CA TYR A 11 11.62 -6.49 -4.96
C TYR A 11 11.29 -7.56 -3.93
N LEU A 12 12.21 -7.84 -3.00
CA LEU A 12 12.00 -8.91 -2.03
C LEU A 12 10.83 -8.59 -1.10
N ILE A 13 10.72 -7.35 -0.67
CA ILE A 13 9.62 -6.93 0.21
C ILE A 13 8.29 -6.98 -0.55
N ALA A 14 8.27 -6.46 -1.76
CA ALA A 14 7.07 -6.49 -2.60
C ALA A 14 6.63 -7.93 -2.89
N ASP A 15 7.56 -8.83 -3.13
CA ASP A 15 7.26 -10.24 -3.39
C ASP A 15 6.75 -10.95 -2.15
N ILE A 16 7.38 -10.74 -1.00
CA ILE A 16 6.94 -11.35 0.26
C ILE A 16 5.51 -10.93 0.58
N LEU A 17 5.23 -9.63 0.51
CA LEU A 17 3.87 -9.13 0.74
C LEU A 17 2.90 -9.65 -0.30
N GLY A 18 3.32 -9.64 -1.57
CA GLY A 18 2.47 -10.10 -2.67
C GLY A 18 2.07 -11.55 -2.52
N TYR A 19 3.01 -12.44 -2.24
CA TYR A 19 2.70 -13.86 -2.05
C TYR A 19 1.78 -14.08 -0.86
N ALA A 20 2.03 -13.38 0.25
CA ALA A 20 1.20 -13.52 1.44
C ALA A 20 -0.24 -13.06 1.18
N LEU A 21 -0.40 -11.96 0.46
CA LEU A 21 -1.73 -11.43 0.12
C LEU A 21 -2.45 -12.34 -0.88
N GLU A 22 -1.75 -12.85 -1.88
CA GLU A 22 -2.32 -13.79 -2.84
C GLU A 22 -2.76 -15.08 -2.14
N ASP A 23 -1.98 -15.54 -1.18
CA ASP A 23 -2.32 -16.72 -0.38
C ASP A 23 -3.60 -16.49 0.44
N GLU A 24 -3.88 -15.25 0.81
CA GLU A 24 -5.11 -14.87 1.51
C GLU A 24 -6.30 -14.64 0.55
N GLY A 25 -6.09 -14.75 -0.74
CA GLY A 25 -7.15 -14.65 -1.74
C GLY A 25 -7.31 -13.27 -2.39
N TYR A 26 -6.35 -12.38 -2.20
CA TYR A 26 -6.38 -11.06 -2.85
C TYR A 26 -5.67 -11.11 -4.20
N MET A 27 -6.10 -10.23 -5.10
CA MET A 27 -5.35 -9.94 -6.31
C MET A 27 -4.28 -8.91 -5.96
N VAL A 28 -3.10 -9.01 -6.56
CA VAL A 28 -1.99 -8.12 -6.26
C VAL A 28 -1.45 -7.47 -7.52
N ALA A 29 -1.32 -6.16 -7.51
CA ALA A 29 -0.61 -5.39 -8.52
C ALA A 29 0.60 -4.75 -7.85
N LYS A 30 1.67 -4.53 -8.60
CA LYS A 30 2.93 -4.00 -8.08
C LYS A 30 3.43 -2.84 -8.92
N ALA A 31 4.10 -1.89 -8.25
CA ALA A 31 4.80 -0.81 -8.90
C ALA A 31 6.08 -0.51 -8.12
N SER A 32 7.11 -0.05 -8.79
CA SER A 32 8.43 0.17 -8.18
C SER A 32 8.65 1.58 -7.65
N ASN A 33 7.74 2.51 -7.93
CA ASN A 33 7.78 3.87 -7.37
C ASN A 33 6.38 4.49 -7.44
N GLY A 34 6.23 5.67 -6.82
CA GLY A 34 4.94 6.33 -6.74
C GLY A 34 4.36 6.73 -8.09
N ARG A 35 5.22 7.16 -9.02
CA ARG A 35 4.77 7.55 -10.35
C ARG A 35 4.15 6.38 -11.10
N LYS A 36 4.83 5.24 -11.10
CA LYS A 36 4.30 4.01 -11.70
C LYS A 36 3.07 3.53 -10.92
N GLY A 37 3.06 3.74 -9.62
CA GLY A 37 1.92 3.44 -8.77
C GLY A 37 0.66 4.18 -9.21
N LEU A 38 0.78 5.45 -9.57
CA LEU A 38 -0.37 6.22 -10.07
C LEU A 38 -0.90 5.66 -11.39
N GLU A 39 -0.02 5.19 -12.27
CA GLU A 39 -0.44 4.56 -13.53
C GLU A 39 -1.21 3.27 -13.27
N VAL A 40 -0.70 2.45 -12.34
CA VAL A 40 -1.37 1.20 -11.96
C VAL A 40 -2.70 1.49 -11.26
N LEU A 41 -2.74 2.53 -10.44
CA LEU A 41 -3.95 2.95 -9.75
C LEU A 41 -5.09 3.22 -10.74
N ASP A 42 -4.79 3.94 -11.81
CA ASP A 42 -5.78 4.28 -12.83
C ASP A 42 -6.21 3.05 -13.63
N ARG A 43 -5.30 2.13 -13.90
CA ARG A 43 -5.56 0.96 -14.73
C ARG A 43 -6.26 -0.16 -13.96
N GLU A 44 -5.77 -0.46 -12.74
CA GLU A 44 -6.24 -1.62 -11.97
C GLU A 44 -7.31 -1.28 -10.94
N ARG A 45 -7.43 -0.03 -10.56
CA ARG A 45 -8.39 0.47 -9.55
C ARG A 45 -8.40 -0.38 -8.28
N PRO A 46 -7.26 -0.46 -7.58
CA PRO A 46 -7.19 -1.27 -6.36
C PRO A 46 -8.07 -0.72 -5.25
N GLU A 47 -8.44 -1.57 -4.32
CA GLU A 47 -9.22 -1.20 -3.14
C GLU A 47 -8.35 -0.79 -1.95
N LEU A 48 -7.03 -1.01 -2.04
CA LEU A 48 -6.07 -0.65 -1.00
C LEU A 48 -4.68 -0.52 -1.60
N VAL A 49 -3.89 0.38 -1.04
CA VAL A 49 -2.49 0.55 -1.43
C VAL A 49 -1.60 0.33 -0.23
N ILE A 50 -0.53 -0.44 -0.41
CA ILE A 50 0.57 -0.56 0.56
C ILE A 50 1.78 0.08 -0.09
N THR A 51 2.34 1.12 0.51
CA THR A 51 3.48 1.84 -0.07
C THR A 51 4.62 1.99 0.90
N ASP A 52 5.84 1.87 0.38
CA ASP A 52 7.05 2.28 1.10
C ASP A 52 7.11 3.81 1.12
N PHE A 53 7.83 4.35 2.09
CA PHE A 53 8.08 5.80 2.15
C PHE A 53 9.23 6.19 1.21
N MET A 54 10.37 5.52 1.35
CA MET A 54 11.58 5.86 0.59
C MET A 54 11.58 5.20 -0.78
N MET A 55 11.26 5.97 -1.79
CA MET A 55 11.26 5.52 -3.19
C MET A 55 11.86 6.60 -4.09
N PRO A 56 12.50 6.21 -5.18
CA PRO A 56 12.98 7.21 -6.15
C PRO A 56 11.80 7.86 -6.88
N VAL A 57 12.02 9.02 -7.45
CA VAL A 57 11.08 9.78 -8.27
C VAL A 57 9.96 10.43 -7.45
N MET A 58 9.25 9.64 -6.65
CA MET A 58 8.14 10.12 -5.82
C MET A 58 8.11 9.28 -4.56
N ASP A 59 8.27 9.90 -3.40
CA ASP A 59 8.24 9.20 -2.12
C ASP A 59 6.80 8.85 -1.70
N GLY A 60 6.68 8.08 -0.62
CA GLY A 60 5.37 7.62 -0.14
C GLY A 60 4.44 8.74 0.30
N LEU A 61 4.96 9.83 0.82
CA LEU A 61 4.15 10.98 1.22
C LEU A 61 3.59 11.72 -0.01
N GLU A 62 4.45 11.97 -0.98
CA GLU A 62 4.05 12.59 -2.25
C GLU A 62 3.03 11.72 -2.98
N PHE A 63 3.25 10.42 -2.99
CA PHE A 63 2.34 9.46 -3.60
C PHE A 63 0.97 9.48 -2.92
N ALA A 64 0.94 9.45 -1.59
CA ALA A 64 -0.33 9.50 -0.85
C ALA A 64 -1.08 10.80 -1.10
N ARG A 65 -0.39 11.92 -1.16
CA ARG A 65 -1.02 13.21 -1.49
C ARG A 65 -1.62 13.19 -2.89
N ALA A 66 -0.91 12.61 -3.86
CA ALA A 66 -1.41 12.49 -5.23
C ALA A 66 -2.67 11.61 -5.29
N ILE A 67 -2.69 10.51 -4.51
CA ILE A 67 -3.88 9.66 -4.40
C ILE A 67 -5.07 10.46 -3.87
N ARG A 68 -4.88 11.22 -2.80
CA ARG A 68 -5.95 12.00 -2.17
C ARG A 68 -6.47 13.13 -3.06
N ALA A 69 -5.63 13.65 -3.94
CA ALA A 69 -6.00 14.73 -4.86
C ALA A 69 -6.91 14.26 -6.00
N ARG A 70 -7.01 12.95 -6.23
CA ARG A 70 -7.87 12.37 -7.27
C ARG A 70 -9.24 12.04 -6.70
N PRO A 71 -10.34 12.55 -7.30
CA PRO A 71 -11.68 12.28 -6.76
C PRO A 71 -12.00 10.79 -6.62
N GLN A 72 -11.57 9.97 -7.58
CA GLN A 72 -11.86 8.54 -7.60
C GLN A 72 -11.09 7.74 -6.54
N SER A 73 -10.05 8.33 -5.94
CA SER A 73 -9.25 7.67 -4.92
C SER A 73 -9.10 8.48 -3.63
N ALA A 74 -9.92 9.50 -3.46
CA ALA A 74 -9.83 10.40 -2.29
C ALA A 74 -9.97 9.66 -0.96
N ASN A 75 -10.71 8.56 -0.93
CA ASN A 75 -10.96 7.76 0.28
C ASN A 75 -10.29 6.38 0.26
N LEU A 76 -9.41 6.15 -0.71
CA LEU A 76 -8.72 4.87 -0.84
C LEU A 76 -7.82 4.62 0.37
N PRO A 77 -7.94 3.47 1.06
CA PRO A 77 -7.04 3.16 2.17
C PRO A 77 -5.60 3.03 1.69
N VAL A 78 -4.68 3.68 2.41
CA VAL A 78 -3.25 3.60 2.13
C VAL A 78 -2.53 3.20 3.41
N ILE A 79 -1.76 2.12 3.33
CA ILE A 79 -0.88 1.67 4.40
C ILE A 79 0.53 2.11 4.06
N LEU A 80 1.18 2.83 4.96
CA LEU A 80 2.58 3.24 4.82
C LEU A 80 3.48 2.26 5.56
N MET A 81 4.56 1.87 4.91
CA MET A 81 5.63 1.08 5.52
C MET A 81 6.90 1.89 5.49
N SER A 82 7.53 2.11 6.63
CA SER A 82 8.65 3.02 6.72
C SER A 82 9.67 2.59 7.76
N GLY A 83 10.93 2.86 7.48
CA GLY A 83 12.00 2.75 8.46
C GLY A 83 12.01 3.99 9.35
N ALA A 84 12.99 4.88 9.12
CA ALA A 84 13.22 6.05 9.97
C ALA A 84 12.12 7.13 9.90
N GLN A 85 11.28 7.11 8.86
CA GLN A 85 10.30 8.18 8.60
C GLN A 85 8.87 7.83 9.04
N ALA A 86 8.68 6.79 9.83
CA ALA A 86 7.35 6.37 10.27
C ALA A 86 6.61 7.49 11.02
N SER A 87 7.31 8.29 11.80
CA SER A 87 6.72 9.42 12.52
C SER A 87 6.10 10.46 11.59
N ILE A 88 6.67 10.65 10.39
CA ILE A 88 6.12 11.56 9.39
C ILE A 88 4.73 11.06 8.94
N GLY A 89 4.63 9.76 8.67
CA GLY A 89 3.35 9.15 8.28
C GLY A 89 2.30 9.23 9.40
N ARG A 90 2.72 8.99 10.64
CA ARG A 90 1.80 9.06 11.79
C ARG A 90 1.29 10.48 12.06
N ALA A 91 2.05 11.50 11.64
CA ALA A 91 1.62 12.89 11.74
C ALA A 91 0.60 13.27 10.66
N GLU A 92 0.31 12.37 9.71
CA GLU A 92 -0.58 12.63 8.58
C GLU A 92 -1.72 11.61 8.51
N PRO A 93 -2.61 11.57 9.55
CA PRO A 93 -3.66 10.56 9.60
C PRO A 93 -4.69 10.68 8.46
N ALA A 94 -4.79 11.85 7.83
CA ALA A 94 -5.67 12.02 6.67
C ALA A 94 -5.14 11.31 5.43
N LEU A 95 -3.84 11.03 5.38
CA LEU A 95 -3.21 10.38 4.23
C LEU A 95 -3.14 8.86 4.38
N PHE A 96 -2.91 8.38 5.59
CA PHE A 96 -2.63 6.96 5.82
C PHE A 96 -3.62 6.34 6.80
N SER A 97 -4.18 5.20 6.43
CA SER A 97 -5.06 4.41 7.30
C SER A 97 -4.28 3.66 8.36
N ALA A 98 -3.03 3.32 8.08
CA ALA A 98 -2.13 2.64 9.02
C ALA A 98 -0.69 2.91 8.63
N VAL A 99 0.20 2.87 9.61
CA VAL A 99 1.65 3.04 9.42
C VAL A 99 2.37 1.92 10.15
N PHE A 100 3.24 1.22 9.45
CA PHE A 100 4.05 0.15 10.02
C PHE A 100 5.53 0.51 9.95
N ASP A 101 6.24 0.27 11.05
CA ASP A 101 7.69 0.40 11.09
C ASP A 101 8.34 -0.81 10.42
N LYS A 102 9.47 -0.60 9.74
CA LYS A 102 10.30 -1.70 9.23
C LYS A 102 11.37 -2.04 10.28
N PRO A 103 11.63 -3.29 10.55
CA PRO A 103 10.97 -4.48 9.99
C PRO A 103 9.57 -4.65 10.55
N PHE A 104 8.63 -5.06 9.71
CA PHE A 104 7.24 -5.21 10.09
C PHE A 104 6.89 -6.69 10.37
N GLN A 105 5.81 -6.90 11.13
CA GLN A 105 5.25 -8.22 11.33
C GLN A 105 4.23 -8.49 10.23
N LEU A 106 4.46 -9.52 9.43
CA LEU A 106 3.60 -9.84 8.30
C LEU A 106 2.15 -10.08 8.73
N ASP A 107 1.95 -10.81 9.83
CA ASP A 107 0.61 -11.10 10.34
C ASP A 107 -0.16 -9.83 10.70
N ALA A 108 0.53 -8.83 11.23
CA ALA A 108 -0.09 -7.54 11.59
C ALA A 108 -0.53 -6.78 10.34
N VAL A 109 0.28 -6.81 9.28
CA VAL A 109 -0.09 -6.19 8.00
C VAL A 109 -1.31 -6.88 7.41
N LEU A 110 -1.32 -8.21 7.38
CA LEU A 110 -2.45 -8.98 6.85
C LEU A 110 -3.74 -8.72 7.63
N ALA A 111 -3.65 -8.64 8.96
CA ALA A 111 -4.80 -8.34 9.80
C ALA A 111 -5.36 -6.94 9.50
N THR A 112 -4.49 -5.96 9.31
CA THR A 112 -4.89 -4.60 8.96
C THR A 112 -5.56 -4.56 7.59
N VAL A 113 -5.01 -5.27 6.62
CA VAL A 113 -5.62 -5.37 5.28
C VAL A 113 -7.04 -5.92 5.38
N ARG A 114 -7.23 -7.03 6.09
CA ARG A 114 -8.56 -7.63 6.28
C ARG A 114 -9.52 -6.65 6.96
N SER A 115 -9.03 -5.90 7.92
CA SER A 115 -9.82 -4.89 8.64
C SER A 115 -10.29 -3.78 7.71
N LEU A 116 -9.47 -3.37 6.75
CA LEU A 116 -9.77 -2.25 5.86
C LEU A 116 -10.64 -2.63 4.65
N VAL A 117 -10.41 -3.82 4.08
CA VAL A 117 -11.09 -4.21 2.82
C VAL A 117 -11.85 -5.52 2.90
N GLY A 118 -11.88 -6.15 4.07
CA GLY A 118 -12.51 -7.45 4.24
C GLY A 118 -11.65 -8.62 3.79
N PRO A 119 -12.10 -9.86 3.99
CA PRO A 119 -11.33 -11.03 3.62
C PRO A 119 -11.20 -11.17 2.10
N GLY A 120 -10.12 -11.82 1.67
CA GLY A 120 -9.93 -12.14 0.26
C GLY A 120 -10.83 -13.29 -0.19
N ASP A 121 -10.83 -13.57 -1.50
CA ASP A 121 -11.60 -14.67 -2.10
C ASP A 121 -10.85 -15.98 -1.94
N ARG A 122 -10.87 -16.51 -0.74
CA ARG A 122 -10.15 -17.71 -0.38
C ARG A 122 -11.11 -18.89 -0.22
N HIS A 123 -10.74 -19.95 -0.85
CA HIS A 123 -11.52 -21.21 -0.77
C HIS A 123 -10.76 -22.30 -0.06
#